data_0bbd7890eecd22f48ca23bd589a8a469
#
_entry.id   0bbd7890eecd22f48ca23bd589a8a469
#
_cell.length_a   1.000
_cell.length_b   1.000
_cell.length_c   1.000
_cell.angle_alpha   90.00
_cell.angle_beta   90.00
_cell.angle_gamma   90.00
#
_symmetry.space_group_name_H-M   'P 1'
#
loop_
_entity.id
_entity.type
_entity.pdbx_description
1 polymer ?
#
loop_
_entity_poly.entity_id
_entity_poly.type
_entity_poly.pdbx_seq_one_letter_code
_entity_poly.pdbx_strand_id
1 'polypeptide(L)'
;MSLPEDVITEILSRTPATSLLRFKCVCKSWCKIIDDPAFILKHHQTISRLPESEVVMISRRSNATNRRVFSLLRNPGDVVDLDLPTLLNDMFGHVRLVGPCNGVVCLYGYYDNIELWNPAIRCFKKILSSELPRPPNSKIRGGDLGLGFDPNTQDIKVLQILYCVSMNSQIAYQVEIYSSRKNSWKKLGTHVPANIMCYNLWSMVYKNQNFCWWAQDKNNVEVILSFNMVDEVFETTELPSDVEPLGGQHRTTRAIVPLKESLVLIVYRQREDDKVFDMWILNEVGGGGGDEAWSKLMSIGPIPGVEKVLGFWNTYECILESGTGEMVLYNRVTRETKNLGIYGKRSKLEVIVMTESLFSMD
;
A
#
# COMPACT_ATOMS: atom_id res chain seq x y z
N MET A 1 -30.52 6.94 -33.71
CA MET A 1 -29.17 6.43 -34.05
C MET A 1 -28.50 5.97 -32.78
N SER A 2 -28.11 4.72 -32.69
CA SER A 2 -27.28 4.26 -31.55
C SER A 2 -25.83 4.59 -31.85
N LEU A 3 -25.07 5.00 -30.81
CA LEU A 3 -23.63 5.17 -30.94
C LEU A 3 -22.98 3.81 -31.23
N PRO A 4 -21.91 3.76 -32.04
CA PRO A 4 -21.08 2.56 -32.20
C PRO A 4 -20.56 2.03 -30.86
N GLU A 5 -20.38 0.71 -30.71
CA GLU A 5 -20.01 0.07 -29.47
C GLU A 5 -18.60 0.48 -29.00
N ASP A 6 -17.68 0.72 -29.92
CA ASP A 6 -16.33 1.20 -29.66
C ASP A 6 -16.33 2.62 -29.03
N VAL A 7 -17.21 3.51 -29.51
CA VAL A 7 -17.40 4.86 -28.94
C VAL A 7 -17.98 4.77 -27.54
N ILE A 8 -18.99 3.91 -27.33
CA ILE A 8 -19.56 3.67 -26.00
C ILE A 8 -18.48 3.15 -25.04
N THR A 9 -17.70 2.16 -25.47
CA THR A 9 -16.61 1.58 -24.69
C THR A 9 -15.56 2.63 -24.31
N GLU A 10 -15.21 3.54 -25.22
CA GLU A 10 -14.27 4.62 -24.94
C GLU A 10 -14.82 5.64 -23.93
N ILE A 11 -16.09 6.01 -24.03
CA ILE A 11 -16.76 6.89 -23.06
C ILE A 11 -16.79 6.22 -21.67
N LEU A 12 -17.22 4.96 -21.61
CA LEU A 12 -17.30 4.21 -20.37
C LEU A 12 -15.91 4.03 -19.72
N SER A 13 -14.84 3.85 -20.52
CA SER A 13 -13.49 3.67 -19.97
C SER A 13 -12.94 4.90 -19.23
N ARG A 14 -13.54 6.07 -19.43
CA ARG A 14 -13.18 7.34 -18.75
C ARG A 14 -14.14 7.72 -17.62
N THR A 15 -15.12 6.87 -17.34
CA THR A 15 -16.14 7.11 -16.32
C THR A 15 -15.71 6.53 -14.97
N PRO A 16 -15.91 7.21 -13.83
CA PRO A 16 -15.57 6.68 -12.51
C PRO A 16 -16.19 5.31 -12.23
N ALA A 17 -15.46 4.42 -11.56
CA ALA A 17 -15.90 3.04 -11.29
C ALA A 17 -17.25 2.97 -10.58
N THR A 18 -17.50 3.86 -9.62
CA THR A 18 -18.78 3.94 -8.89
C THR A 18 -19.97 4.35 -9.79
N SER A 19 -19.73 5.13 -10.85
CA SER A 19 -20.74 5.47 -11.84
C SER A 19 -21.02 4.30 -12.78
N LEU A 20 -19.97 3.57 -13.18
CA LEU A 20 -20.11 2.38 -14.03
C LEU A 20 -20.94 1.29 -13.35
N LEU A 21 -20.85 1.12 -12.03
CA LEU A 21 -21.72 0.19 -11.29
C LEU A 21 -23.22 0.53 -11.48
N ARG A 22 -23.56 1.82 -11.47
CA ARG A 22 -24.93 2.27 -11.74
C ARG A 22 -25.29 2.05 -13.20
N PHE A 23 -24.34 2.24 -14.11
CA PHE A 23 -24.56 2.10 -15.55
C PHE A 23 -24.80 0.67 -16.00
N LYS A 24 -24.40 -0.34 -15.23
CA LYS A 24 -24.81 -1.74 -15.46
C LYS A 24 -26.33 -1.91 -15.55
N CYS A 25 -27.11 -1.04 -14.91
CA CYS A 25 -28.56 -1.09 -14.91
C CYS A 25 -29.20 -0.41 -16.15
N VAL A 26 -28.43 0.29 -17.00
CA VAL A 26 -28.98 1.04 -18.16
C VAL A 26 -29.47 0.09 -19.24
N CYS A 27 -28.64 -0.87 -19.66
CA CYS A 27 -29.02 -1.90 -20.62
C CYS A 27 -28.06 -3.10 -20.56
N LYS A 28 -28.49 -4.22 -21.16
CA LYS A 28 -27.70 -5.48 -21.19
C LYS A 28 -26.35 -5.33 -21.90
N SER A 29 -26.25 -4.51 -22.94
CA SER A 29 -24.97 -4.29 -23.63
C SER A 29 -23.96 -3.55 -22.77
N TRP A 30 -24.37 -2.52 -22.05
CA TRP A 30 -23.49 -1.81 -21.11
C TRP A 30 -23.04 -2.71 -19.96
N CYS A 31 -23.97 -3.49 -19.41
CA CYS A 31 -23.63 -4.48 -18.39
C CYS A 31 -22.55 -5.44 -18.89
N LYS A 32 -22.72 -6.00 -20.10
CA LYS A 32 -21.76 -6.91 -20.71
C LYS A 32 -20.39 -6.26 -20.95
N ILE A 33 -20.34 -5.01 -21.42
CA ILE A 33 -19.08 -4.26 -21.60
C ILE A 33 -18.39 -4.05 -20.25
N ILE A 34 -19.12 -3.59 -19.23
CA ILE A 34 -18.56 -3.24 -17.92
C ILE A 34 -18.06 -4.49 -17.16
N ASP A 35 -18.66 -5.66 -17.42
CA ASP A 35 -18.25 -6.94 -16.81
C ASP A 35 -17.12 -7.64 -17.58
N ASP A 36 -16.76 -7.14 -18.77
CA ASP A 36 -15.70 -7.73 -19.58
C ASP A 36 -14.32 -7.52 -18.93
N PRO A 37 -13.53 -8.59 -18.67
CA PRO A 37 -12.21 -8.46 -18.06
C PRO A 37 -11.25 -7.55 -18.83
N ALA A 38 -11.31 -7.56 -20.18
CA ALA A 38 -10.47 -6.68 -20.99
C ALA A 38 -10.89 -5.20 -20.83
N PHE A 39 -12.19 -4.93 -20.69
CA PHE A 39 -12.69 -3.59 -20.38
C PHE A 39 -12.25 -3.15 -18.98
N ILE A 40 -12.36 -4.01 -17.97
CA ILE A 40 -11.95 -3.70 -16.59
C ILE A 40 -10.48 -3.27 -16.55
N LEU A 41 -9.60 -4.01 -17.25
CA LEU A 41 -8.18 -3.68 -17.35
C LEU A 41 -7.95 -2.36 -18.10
N LYS A 42 -8.60 -2.18 -19.28
CA LYS A 42 -8.55 -0.92 -20.05
C LYS A 42 -9.02 0.27 -19.22
N HIS A 43 -10.14 0.12 -18.52
CA HIS A 43 -10.69 1.14 -17.64
C HIS A 43 -9.68 1.56 -16.57
N HIS A 44 -9.12 0.60 -15.85
CA HIS A 44 -8.14 0.90 -14.80
C HIS A 44 -6.90 1.62 -15.36
N GLN A 45 -6.37 1.17 -16.49
CA GLN A 45 -5.24 1.83 -17.17
C GLN A 45 -5.57 3.24 -17.66
N THR A 46 -6.81 3.47 -18.09
CA THR A 46 -7.24 4.78 -18.56
C THR A 46 -7.45 5.74 -17.41
N ILE A 47 -8.19 5.31 -16.37
CA ILE A 47 -8.50 6.13 -15.20
C ILE A 47 -7.24 6.49 -14.42
N SER A 48 -6.31 5.54 -14.18
CA SER A 48 -5.09 5.79 -13.40
C SER A 48 -4.16 6.86 -14.01
N ARG A 49 -4.37 7.22 -15.28
CA ARG A 49 -3.62 8.31 -15.95
C ARG A 49 -4.27 9.68 -15.75
N LEU A 50 -5.51 9.73 -15.27
CA LEU A 50 -6.22 10.99 -15.05
C LEU A 50 -5.76 11.60 -13.71
N PRO A 51 -5.40 12.89 -13.67
CA PRO A 51 -4.87 13.54 -12.46
C PRO A 51 -5.82 13.51 -11.25
N GLU A 52 -7.14 13.49 -11.51
CA GLU A 52 -8.19 13.54 -10.48
C GLU A 52 -8.78 12.17 -10.14
N SER A 53 -8.13 11.09 -10.58
CA SER A 53 -8.63 9.73 -10.34
C SER A 53 -8.20 9.12 -9.02
N GLU A 54 -7.22 9.73 -8.38
CA GLU A 54 -6.68 9.24 -7.12
C GLU A 54 -7.59 9.61 -5.96
N VAL A 55 -7.87 8.62 -5.13
CA VAL A 55 -8.60 8.76 -3.87
C VAL A 55 -7.69 8.35 -2.71
N VAL A 56 -7.87 8.97 -1.57
CA VAL A 56 -7.11 8.64 -0.37
C VAL A 56 -7.96 7.75 0.53
N MET A 57 -7.56 6.50 0.68
CA MET A 57 -8.11 5.63 1.69
C MET A 57 -7.42 5.90 3.02
N ILE A 58 -8.22 6.21 4.03
CA ILE A 58 -7.76 6.57 5.36
C ILE A 58 -8.14 5.47 6.33
N SER A 59 -7.16 4.94 7.05
CA SER A 59 -7.37 4.08 8.20
C SER A 59 -7.02 4.85 9.46
N ARG A 60 -7.98 5.00 10.38
CA ARG A 60 -7.81 5.77 11.61
C ARG A 60 -8.46 5.08 12.81
N ARG A 61 -7.93 5.34 14.00
CA ARG A 61 -8.63 5.01 15.24
C ARG A 61 -9.44 6.22 15.71
N SER A 62 -10.73 6.01 15.88
CA SER A 62 -11.61 7.03 16.43
C SER A 62 -11.18 7.40 17.86
N ASN A 63 -11.07 8.68 18.15
CA ASN A 63 -10.77 9.17 19.49
C ASN A 63 -11.91 8.85 20.48
N ALA A 64 -13.16 8.84 20.01
CA ALA A 64 -14.33 8.61 20.84
C ALA A 64 -14.55 7.13 21.18
N THR A 65 -14.45 6.25 20.18
CA THR A 65 -14.81 4.83 20.32
C THR A 65 -13.62 3.90 20.41
N ASN A 66 -12.41 4.40 20.11
CA ASN A 66 -11.17 3.63 19.94
C ASN A 66 -11.28 2.51 18.88
N ARG A 67 -12.34 2.48 18.08
CA ARG A 67 -12.52 1.56 16.97
C ARG A 67 -11.76 2.06 15.73
N ARG A 68 -11.35 1.13 14.87
CA ARG A 68 -10.78 1.46 13.58
C ARG A 68 -11.92 1.88 12.63
N VAL A 69 -11.70 2.97 11.92
CA VAL A 69 -12.61 3.52 10.90
C VAL A 69 -11.82 3.63 9.61
N PHE A 70 -12.43 3.21 8.52
CA PHE A 70 -11.91 3.42 7.18
C PHE A 70 -12.76 4.46 6.47
N SER A 71 -12.12 5.38 5.77
CA SER A 71 -12.80 6.46 5.05
C SER A 71 -12.16 6.62 3.68
N LEU A 72 -12.93 7.09 2.71
CA LEU A 72 -12.42 7.56 1.43
C LEU A 72 -12.51 9.08 1.37
N LEU A 73 -11.41 9.71 1.00
CA LEU A 73 -11.31 11.14 0.72
C LEU A 73 -11.06 11.30 -0.78
N ARG A 74 -12.01 11.89 -1.49
CA ARG A 74 -11.92 12.15 -2.95
C ARG A 74 -11.43 13.56 -3.23
N ASN A 75 -11.88 14.51 -2.43
CA ASN A 75 -11.46 15.91 -2.48
C ASN A 75 -11.38 16.47 -1.07
N PRO A 76 -10.61 17.54 -0.81
CA PRO A 76 -10.61 18.20 0.49
C PRO A 76 -12.02 18.60 0.92
N GLY A 77 -12.56 17.93 1.94
CA GLY A 77 -13.92 18.12 2.46
C GLY A 77 -14.94 17.05 2.02
N ASP A 78 -14.60 16.17 1.06
CA ASP A 78 -15.45 15.04 0.62
C ASP A 78 -14.94 13.74 1.23
N VAL A 79 -15.29 13.49 2.47
CA VAL A 79 -14.91 12.30 3.24
C VAL A 79 -16.13 11.42 3.45
N VAL A 80 -16.01 10.16 3.08
CA VAL A 80 -17.07 9.15 3.27
C VAL A 80 -16.51 8.00 4.10
N ASP A 81 -17.11 7.76 5.27
CA ASP A 81 -16.79 6.58 6.09
C ASP A 81 -17.32 5.32 5.39
N LEU A 82 -16.50 4.29 5.41
CA LEU A 82 -16.80 3.01 4.75
C LEU A 82 -17.38 2.01 5.75
N ASP A 83 -18.44 1.35 5.35
CA ASP A 83 -18.98 0.21 6.08
C ASP A 83 -18.06 -1.00 5.88
N LEU A 84 -17.50 -1.50 6.97
CA LEU A 84 -16.73 -2.73 6.97
C LEU A 84 -17.63 -3.94 7.09
N PRO A 85 -17.24 -5.09 6.51
CA PRO A 85 -17.88 -6.35 6.81
C PRO A 85 -17.87 -6.63 8.30
N THR A 86 -18.93 -7.25 8.81
CA THR A 86 -19.08 -7.60 10.23
C THR A 86 -17.93 -8.44 10.78
N LEU A 87 -17.31 -9.26 9.93
CA LEU A 87 -16.17 -10.12 10.30
C LEU A 87 -14.92 -9.33 10.74
N LEU A 88 -14.72 -8.12 10.21
CA LEU A 88 -13.59 -7.23 10.59
C LEU A 88 -13.89 -6.42 11.86
N ASN A 89 -15.17 -6.22 12.20
CA ASN A 89 -15.56 -5.51 13.41
C ASN A 89 -15.15 -6.25 14.70
N ASP A 90 -15.01 -7.58 14.65
CA ASP A 90 -14.60 -8.43 15.77
C ASP A 90 -13.08 -8.57 15.90
N MET A 91 -12.32 -8.10 14.92
CA MET A 91 -10.85 -8.13 14.95
C MET A 91 -10.30 -6.97 15.77
N PHE A 92 -10.51 -6.98 17.07
CA PHE A 92 -10.07 -6.00 18.05
C PHE A 92 -8.71 -5.34 17.73
N GLY A 93 -8.75 -4.27 16.97
CA GLY A 93 -7.69 -3.26 17.02
C GLY A 93 -6.42 -3.48 16.22
N HIS A 94 -6.17 -4.60 15.57
CA HIS A 94 -4.90 -4.90 14.89
C HIS A 94 -5.06 -5.32 13.43
N VAL A 95 -5.86 -4.58 12.67
CA VAL A 95 -5.93 -4.75 11.21
C VAL A 95 -4.84 -3.89 10.59
N ARG A 96 -3.95 -4.49 9.80
CA ARG A 96 -3.01 -3.80 8.92
C ARG A 96 -3.62 -3.67 7.54
N LEU A 97 -3.33 -2.56 6.89
CA LEU A 97 -3.74 -2.28 5.52
C LEU A 97 -2.52 -2.43 4.62
N VAL A 98 -2.61 -3.30 3.61
CA VAL A 98 -1.51 -3.61 2.68
C VAL A 98 -1.96 -3.33 1.25
N GLY A 99 -1.12 -2.74 0.46
CA GLY A 99 -1.39 -2.32 -0.92
C GLY A 99 -1.37 -0.81 -1.08
N PRO A 100 -2.02 -0.23 -2.07
CA PRO A 100 -3.03 -0.81 -2.96
C PRO A 100 -2.44 -1.57 -4.15
N CYS A 101 -3.26 -2.39 -4.79
CA CYS A 101 -2.96 -2.99 -6.07
C CYS A 101 -4.23 -3.03 -6.93
N ASN A 102 -4.24 -2.32 -8.06
CA ASN A 102 -5.38 -2.21 -8.98
C ASN A 102 -6.72 -1.91 -8.26
N GLY A 103 -6.71 -0.96 -7.31
CA GLY A 103 -7.90 -0.58 -6.54
C GLY A 103 -8.34 -1.59 -5.47
N VAL A 104 -7.57 -2.67 -5.29
CA VAL A 104 -7.77 -3.66 -4.23
C VAL A 104 -6.77 -3.42 -3.12
N VAL A 105 -7.20 -3.58 -1.88
CA VAL A 105 -6.35 -3.57 -0.69
C VAL A 105 -6.46 -4.91 0.03
N CYS A 106 -5.42 -5.26 0.77
CA CYS A 106 -5.42 -6.43 1.63
C CYS A 106 -5.53 -5.98 3.09
N LEU A 107 -6.49 -6.55 3.79
CA LEU A 107 -6.67 -6.38 5.23
C LEU A 107 -6.09 -7.61 5.93
N TYR A 108 -5.16 -7.38 6.84
CA TYR A 108 -4.48 -8.43 7.57
C TYR A 108 -4.66 -8.22 9.07
N GLY A 109 -5.26 -9.20 9.72
CA GLY A 109 -5.54 -9.19 11.15
C GLY A 109 -4.74 -10.22 11.94
N TYR A 110 -5.09 -10.38 13.22
CA TYR A 110 -4.57 -11.48 14.03
C TYR A 110 -5.02 -12.85 13.49
N TYR A 111 -4.23 -13.90 13.76
CA TYR A 111 -4.57 -15.31 13.45
C TYR A 111 -4.66 -15.63 11.96
N ASP A 112 -3.79 -15.01 11.14
CA ASP A 112 -3.72 -15.25 9.69
C ASP A 112 -5.03 -14.95 8.93
N ASN A 113 -5.88 -14.09 9.49
CA ASN A 113 -7.05 -13.59 8.78
C ASN A 113 -6.61 -12.58 7.73
N ILE A 114 -6.71 -12.99 6.49
CA ILE A 114 -6.36 -12.19 5.31
C ILE A 114 -7.65 -11.99 4.50
N GLU A 115 -7.95 -10.74 4.17
CA GLU A 115 -9.08 -10.40 3.31
C GLU A 115 -8.64 -9.43 2.22
N LEU A 116 -9.04 -9.71 0.99
CA LEU A 116 -8.95 -8.74 -0.10
C LEU A 116 -10.23 -7.91 -0.11
N TRP A 117 -10.07 -6.62 -0.34
CA TRP A 117 -11.18 -5.68 -0.37
C TRP A 117 -11.03 -4.67 -1.51
N ASN A 118 -12.05 -4.59 -2.36
CA ASN A 118 -12.21 -3.49 -3.29
C ASN A 118 -13.34 -2.58 -2.78
N PRO A 119 -13.02 -1.41 -2.21
CA PRO A 119 -14.02 -0.51 -1.64
C PRO A 119 -14.94 0.12 -2.69
N ALA A 120 -14.47 0.32 -3.93
CA ALA A 120 -15.24 0.95 -4.99
C ALA A 120 -16.46 0.12 -5.41
N ILE A 121 -16.31 -1.19 -5.47
CA ILE A 121 -17.38 -2.14 -5.84
C ILE A 121 -17.95 -2.91 -4.65
N ARG A 122 -17.49 -2.59 -3.41
CA ARG A 122 -17.87 -3.26 -2.16
C ARG A 122 -17.69 -4.78 -2.21
N CYS A 123 -16.63 -5.24 -2.91
CA CYS A 123 -16.30 -6.64 -3.04
C CYS A 123 -15.26 -7.04 -1.98
N PHE A 124 -15.52 -8.16 -1.30
CA PHE A 124 -14.63 -8.74 -0.29
C PHE A 124 -14.38 -10.20 -0.62
N LYS A 125 -13.14 -10.64 -0.43
CA LYS A 125 -12.77 -12.05 -0.52
C LYS A 125 -11.92 -12.45 0.66
N LYS A 126 -12.43 -13.36 1.48
CA LYS A 126 -11.63 -13.97 2.55
C LYS A 126 -10.68 -14.98 1.95
N ILE A 127 -9.40 -14.87 2.31
CA ILE A 127 -8.37 -15.85 1.95
C ILE A 127 -8.27 -16.85 3.11
N LEU A 128 -8.40 -18.13 2.79
CA LEU A 128 -8.19 -19.18 3.78
C LEU A 128 -6.71 -19.30 4.12
N SER A 129 -6.40 -19.57 5.37
CA SER A 129 -5.04 -19.79 5.84
C SER A 129 -4.36 -20.90 5.05
N SER A 130 -3.06 -20.74 4.81
CA SER A 130 -2.29 -21.74 4.09
C SER A 130 -2.12 -23.03 4.92
N GLU A 131 -2.47 -24.16 4.34
CA GLU A 131 -2.26 -25.50 4.91
C GLU A 131 -0.95 -26.16 4.44
N LEU A 132 -0.06 -25.39 3.79
CA LEU A 132 1.22 -25.90 3.31
C LEU A 132 2.11 -26.37 4.46
N PRO A 133 2.88 -27.48 4.27
CA PRO A 133 3.74 -28.01 5.30
C PRO A 133 4.74 -26.98 5.83
N ARG A 134 4.88 -26.89 7.13
CA ARG A 134 5.82 -26.00 7.84
C ARG A 134 7.16 -26.70 8.05
N PRO A 135 8.25 -25.94 8.27
CA PRO A 135 9.53 -26.52 8.65
C PRO A 135 9.39 -27.41 9.89
N PRO A 136 10.06 -28.57 9.93
CA PRO A 136 9.96 -29.51 11.06
C PRO A 136 10.30 -28.84 12.40
N ASN A 137 9.55 -29.21 13.45
CA ASN A 137 9.77 -28.72 14.82
C ASN A 137 9.80 -27.18 14.96
N SER A 138 9.08 -26.46 14.11
CA SER A 138 9.00 -25.01 14.14
C SER A 138 7.58 -24.53 14.47
N LYS A 139 7.49 -23.30 15.03
CA LYS A 139 6.23 -22.58 15.25
C LYS A 139 6.29 -21.25 14.53
N ILE A 140 5.18 -20.86 13.91
CA ILE A 140 5.03 -19.52 13.34
C ILE A 140 5.00 -18.50 14.47
N ARG A 141 5.85 -17.49 14.42
CA ARG A 141 5.94 -16.40 15.39
C ARG A 141 5.49 -15.05 14.83
N GLY A 142 5.28 -14.98 13.54
CA GLY A 142 4.84 -13.78 12.83
C GLY A 142 5.02 -13.94 11.34
N GLY A 143 4.75 -12.88 10.63
CA GLY A 143 4.93 -12.84 9.18
C GLY A 143 4.62 -11.46 8.63
N ASP A 144 5.05 -11.25 7.40
CA ASP A 144 4.77 -10.05 6.62
C ASP A 144 4.01 -10.41 5.35
N LEU A 145 3.23 -9.47 4.87
CA LEU A 145 2.45 -9.62 3.65
C LEU A 145 2.90 -8.62 2.59
N GLY A 146 2.76 -9.04 1.34
CA GLY A 146 2.80 -8.18 0.17
C GLY A 146 1.55 -8.42 -0.68
N LEU A 147 1.05 -7.39 -1.32
CA LEU A 147 -0.04 -7.45 -2.28
C LEU A 147 0.45 -6.96 -3.63
N GLY A 148 0.18 -7.70 -4.70
CA GLY A 148 0.58 -7.30 -6.03
C GLY A 148 -0.28 -7.89 -7.14
N PHE A 149 0.01 -7.48 -8.37
CA PHE A 149 -0.68 -7.92 -9.57
C PHE A 149 0.33 -8.47 -10.58
N ASP A 150 0.01 -9.61 -11.12
CA ASP A 150 0.74 -10.20 -12.23
C ASP A 150 -0.01 -9.89 -13.53
N PRO A 151 0.51 -9.01 -14.39
CA PRO A 151 -0.15 -8.62 -15.62
C PRO A 151 -0.20 -9.76 -16.66
N ASN A 152 0.71 -10.73 -16.60
CA ASN A 152 0.75 -11.85 -17.54
C ASN A 152 -0.41 -12.81 -17.31
N THR A 153 -0.75 -13.04 -16.05
CA THR A 153 -1.86 -13.92 -15.65
C THR A 153 -3.12 -13.16 -15.27
N GLN A 154 -3.04 -11.82 -15.20
CA GLN A 154 -4.12 -10.93 -14.72
C GLN A 154 -4.61 -11.35 -13.33
N ASP A 155 -3.68 -11.70 -12.44
CA ASP A 155 -3.97 -12.26 -11.12
C ASP A 155 -3.53 -11.32 -10.01
N ILE A 156 -4.38 -11.14 -9.00
CA ILE A 156 -4.00 -10.51 -7.75
C ILE A 156 -3.34 -11.56 -6.88
N LYS A 157 -2.11 -11.29 -6.50
CA LYS A 157 -1.28 -12.18 -5.70
C LYS A 157 -1.06 -11.61 -4.30
N VAL A 158 -1.13 -12.47 -3.28
CA VAL A 158 -0.73 -12.13 -1.91
C VAL A 158 0.51 -12.94 -1.56
N LEU A 159 1.61 -12.24 -1.33
CA LEU A 159 2.83 -12.84 -0.83
C LEU A 159 2.77 -12.88 0.70
N GLN A 160 3.12 -14.03 1.29
CA GLN A 160 3.26 -14.20 2.73
C GLN A 160 4.66 -14.69 3.06
N ILE A 161 5.36 -13.96 3.94
CA ILE A 161 6.65 -14.34 4.47
C ILE A 161 6.45 -14.73 5.93
N LEU A 162 6.57 -16.00 6.24
CA LEU A 162 6.35 -16.54 7.58
C LEU A 162 7.66 -16.71 8.34
N TYR A 163 7.69 -16.26 9.59
CA TYR A 163 8.81 -16.44 10.51
C TYR A 163 8.59 -17.70 11.33
N CYS A 164 9.27 -18.76 10.93
CA CYS A 164 9.21 -20.07 11.59
C CYS A 164 10.38 -20.20 12.56
N VAL A 165 10.09 -20.30 13.86
CA VAL A 165 11.11 -20.43 14.90
C VAL A 165 11.16 -21.86 15.40
N SER A 166 12.32 -22.51 15.30
CA SER A 166 12.56 -23.87 15.80
C SER A 166 12.70 -23.88 17.32
N MET A 167 12.69 -25.08 17.93
CA MET A 167 12.93 -25.24 19.37
C MET A 167 14.30 -24.71 19.81
N ASN A 168 15.30 -24.71 18.91
CA ASN A 168 16.63 -24.17 19.17
C ASN A 168 16.75 -22.67 18.87
N SER A 169 15.60 -21.96 18.79
CA SER A 169 15.52 -20.52 18.48
C SER A 169 16.11 -20.10 17.13
N GLN A 170 16.31 -21.04 16.21
CA GLN A 170 16.70 -20.72 14.86
C GLN A 170 15.48 -20.21 14.07
N ILE A 171 15.68 -19.13 13.33
CA ILE A 171 14.64 -18.54 12.47
C ILE A 171 14.83 -19.09 11.07
N ALA A 172 13.75 -19.65 10.53
CA ALA A 172 13.63 -20.02 9.13
C ALA A 172 12.49 -19.23 8.50
N TYR A 173 12.69 -18.75 7.29
CA TYR A 173 11.64 -18.10 6.52
C TYR A 173 10.93 -19.11 5.62
N GLN A 174 9.62 -19.07 5.59
CA GLN A 174 8.83 -19.76 4.58
C GLN A 174 8.06 -18.72 3.77
N VAL A 175 8.28 -18.74 2.47
CA VAL A 175 7.65 -17.81 1.53
C VAL A 175 6.54 -18.55 0.79
N GLU A 176 5.36 -17.96 0.80
CA GLU A 176 4.16 -18.50 0.15
C GLU A 176 3.49 -17.40 -0.66
N ILE A 177 2.91 -17.78 -1.78
CA ILE A 177 2.14 -16.88 -2.62
C ILE A 177 0.74 -17.44 -2.86
N TYR A 178 -0.26 -16.62 -2.63
CA TYR A 178 -1.64 -16.92 -2.95
C TYR A 178 -2.01 -16.33 -4.30
N SER A 179 -2.71 -17.09 -5.11
CA SER A 179 -3.31 -16.67 -6.36
C SER A 179 -4.81 -16.49 -6.17
N SER A 180 -5.32 -15.29 -6.41
CA SER A 180 -6.75 -14.99 -6.32
C SER A 180 -7.56 -15.78 -7.36
N ARG A 181 -7.01 -15.95 -8.57
CA ARG A 181 -7.64 -16.73 -9.65
C ARG A 181 -7.68 -18.23 -9.38
N LYS A 182 -6.59 -18.80 -8.81
CA LYS A 182 -6.52 -20.23 -8.49
C LYS A 182 -7.14 -20.56 -7.13
N ASN A 183 -7.41 -19.53 -6.32
CA ASN A 183 -7.90 -19.63 -4.95
C ASN A 183 -7.04 -20.61 -4.12
N SER A 184 -5.72 -20.54 -4.26
CA SER A 184 -4.81 -21.49 -3.62
C SER A 184 -3.45 -20.87 -3.33
N TRP A 185 -2.79 -21.43 -2.31
CA TRP A 185 -1.43 -21.10 -1.91
C TRP A 185 -0.41 -21.98 -2.63
N LYS A 186 0.74 -21.41 -2.93
CA LYS A 186 1.94 -22.11 -3.46
C LYS A 186 3.13 -21.71 -2.58
N LYS A 187 3.92 -22.69 -2.15
CA LYS A 187 5.20 -22.44 -1.50
C LYS A 187 6.24 -22.06 -2.56
N LEU A 188 7.01 -21.01 -2.25
CA LEU A 188 8.14 -20.59 -3.09
C LEU A 188 9.45 -21.13 -2.51
N GLY A 189 10.35 -21.54 -3.40
CA GLY A 189 11.70 -21.99 -3.04
C GLY A 189 12.71 -20.84 -2.91
N THR A 190 12.24 -19.59 -2.96
CA THR A 190 13.10 -18.41 -2.94
C THR A 190 13.59 -18.10 -1.51
N HIS A 191 14.82 -17.58 -1.43
CA HIS A 191 15.44 -17.15 -0.17
C HIS A 191 15.12 -15.67 0.10
N VAL A 192 14.83 -15.33 1.35
CA VAL A 192 14.66 -13.95 1.80
C VAL A 192 16.03 -13.39 2.19
N PRO A 193 16.62 -12.45 1.44
CA PRO A 193 18.00 -12.01 1.63
C PRO A 193 18.19 -11.00 2.78
N ALA A 194 17.09 -10.49 3.35
CA ALA A 194 17.13 -9.46 4.39
C ALA A 194 16.00 -9.65 5.41
N ASN A 195 16.21 -9.12 6.62
CA ASN A 195 15.19 -9.11 7.67
C ASN A 195 14.31 -7.88 7.53
N ILE A 196 13.00 -8.08 7.41
CA ILE A 196 12.05 -6.98 7.26
C ILE A 196 11.93 -6.22 8.58
N MET A 197 12.07 -4.89 8.51
CA MET A 197 12.02 -3.98 9.65
C MET A 197 10.61 -3.43 9.85
N CYS A 198 9.68 -4.30 10.24
CA CYS A 198 8.26 -3.97 10.42
C CYS A 198 7.98 -3.18 11.69
N TYR A 199 8.64 -2.04 11.90
CA TYR A 199 8.32 -1.17 13.03
C TYR A 199 7.11 -0.27 12.78
N ASN A 200 6.76 -0.02 11.52
CA ASN A 200 5.64 0.82 11.12
C ASN A 200 5.04 0.35 9.79
N LEU A 201 3.75 0.63 9.58
CA LEU A 201 3.01 0.39 8.32
C LEU A 201 3.55 1.18 7.12
N TRP A 202 4.39 2.16 7.35
CA TRP A 202 5.09 3.02 6.37
C TRP A 202 6.32 2.35 5.74
N SER A 203 6.54 1.08 6.04
CA SER A 203 7.73 0.35 5.61
C SER A 203 7.45 -0.54 4.42
N MET A 204 6.28 -0.43 3.77
CA MET A 204 5.94 -1.32 2.68
C MET A 204 5.03 -0.65 1.64
N VAL A 205 5.33 -0.90 0.36
CA VAL A 205 4.62 -0.33 -0.77
C VAL A 205 4.66 -1.26 -1.99
N TYR A 206 3.59 -1.25 -2.79
CA TYR A 206 3.56 -1.93 -4.10
C TYR A 206 3.71 -0.91 -5.22
N LYS A 207 4.69 -1.13 -6.10
CA LYS A 207 4.93 -0.30 -7.28
C LYS A 207 5.64 -1.11 -8.38
N ASN A 208 5.25 -0.88 -9.63
CA ASN A 208 5.90 -1.47 -10.81
C ASN A 208 6.14 -2.97 -10.68
N GLN A 209 5.09 -3.74 -10.29
CA GLN A 209 5.13 -5.19 -10.07
C GLN A 209 5.98 -5.62 -8.87
N ASN A 210 6.66 -4.70 -8.20
CA ASN A 210 7.44 -4.97 -7.00
C ASN A 210 6.69 -4.59 -5.75
N PHE A 211 6.73 -5.44 -4.74
CA PHE A 211 6.35 -5.10 -3.39
C PHE A 211 7.62 -4.86 -2.57
N CYS A 212 7.70 -3.72 -1.93
CA CYS A 212 8.92 -3.27 -1.28
C CYS A 212 8.72 -3.13 0.23
N TRP A 213 9.74 -3.50 0.99
CA TRP A 213 9.83 -3.34 2.44
C TRP A 213 11.13 -2.64 2.80
N TRP A 214 11.10 -1.85 3.85
CA TRP A 214 12.32 -1.44 4.52
C TRP A 214 12.86 -2.62 5.34
N ALA A 215 14.13 -2.95 5.19
CA ALA A 215 14.74 -4.16 5.73
C ALA A 215 16.19 -3.91 6.19
N GLN A 216 16.78 -4.89 6.86
CA GLN A 216 18.21 -4.96 7.13
C GLN A 216 18.78 -6.26 6.56
N ASP A 217 19.90 -6.17 5.89
CA ASP A 217 20.64 -7.34 5.42
C ASP A 217 21.33 -8.12 6.57
N LYS A 218 22.04 -9.20 6.24
CA LYS A 218 22.77 -10.01 7.21
C LYS A 218 23.91 -9.29 7.94
N ASN A 219 24.36 -8.15 7.41
CA ASN A 219 25.41 -7.31 8.00
C ASN A 219 24.81 -6.15 8.81
N ASN A 220 23.50 -6.13 9.02
CA ASN A 220 22.72 -5.04 9.62
C ASN A 220 22.77 -3.73 8.83
N VAL A 221 23.05 -3.79 7.53
CA VAL A 221 22.95 -2.64 6.63
C VAL A 221 21.48 -2.45 6.22
N GLU A 222 21.00 -1.22 6.28
CA GLU A 222 19.64 -0.87 5.85
C GLU A 222 19.50 -0.99 4.34
N VAL A 223 18.46 -1.67 3.90
CA VAL A 223 18.14 -1.91 2.49
C VAL A 223 16.65 -1.78 2.22
N ILE A 224 16.29 -1.54 0.99
CA ILE A 224 14.94 -1.83 0.48
C ILE A 224 14.97 -3.27 -0.03
N LEU A 225 14.19 -4.13 0.61
CA LEU A 225 13.89 -5.47 0.12
C LEU A 225 12.71 -5.37 -0.84
N SER A 226 12.85 -5.86 -2.05
CA SER A 226 11.79 -5.92 -3.03
C SER A 226 11.49 -7.36 -3.44
N PHE A 227 10.24 -7.62 -3.78
CA PHE A 227 9.80 -8.89 -4.37
C PHE A 227 9.03 -8.62 -5.65
N ASN A 228 9.54 -9.16 -6.76
CA ASN A 228 8.87 -9.08 -8.05
C ASN A 228 7.74 -10.12 -8.12
N MET A 229 6.50 -9.66 -8.33
CA MET A 229 5.31 -10.52 -8.35
C MET A 229 5.18 -11.36 -9.62
N VAL A 230 5.94 -11.04 -10.67
CA VAL A 230 5.95 -11.75 -11.94
C VAL A 230 7.03 -12.83 -11.91
N ASP A 231 8.26 -12.45 -11.62
CA ASP A 231 9.44 -13.33 -11.63
C ASP A 231 9.57 -14.14 -10.33
N GLU A 232 8.82 -13.79 -9.30
CA GLU A 232 8.79 -14.43 -7.97
C GLU A 232 10.17 -14.47 -7.28
N VAL A 233 10.95 -13.37 -7.42
CA VAL A 233 12.29 -13.23 -6.86
C VAL A 233 12.40 -12.05 -5.92
N PHE A 234 13.31 -12.17 -4.93
CA PHE A 234 13.68 -11.07 -4.05
C PHE A 234 14.95 -10.39 -4.56
N GLU A 235 14.99 -9.08 -4.38
CA GLU A 235 16.16 -8.23 -4.63
C GLU A 235 16.34 -7.25 -3.48
N THR A 236 17.55 -6.70 -3.33
CA THR A 236 17.86 -5.67 -2.33
C THR A 236 18.48 -4.46 -3.00
N THR A 237 18.12 -3.28 -2.53
CA THR A 237 18.71 -2.00 -2.95
C THR A 237 19.19 -1.27 -1.69
N GLU A 238 20.45 -0.88 -1.64
CA GLU A 238 21.02 -0.11 -0.53
C GLU A 238 20.41 1.29 -0.46
N LEU A 239 20.37 1.89 0.74
CA LEU A 239 19.92 3.27 0.91
C LEU A 239 20.99 4.25 0.43
N PRO A 240 20.63 5.54 0.16
CA PRO A 240 21.58 6.57 -0.20
C PRO A 240 22.64 6.74 0.91
N SER A 241 23.91 7.00 0.54
CA SER A 241 25.01 7.19 1.50
C SER A 241 24.80 8.40 2.41
N ASP A 242 24.05 9.41 1.94
CA ASP A 242 23.68 10.60 2.73
C ASP A 242 22.69 10.33 3.87
N VAL A 243 22.10 9.14 3.92
CA VAL A 243 21.16 8.75 4.98
C VAL A 243 21.93 8.25 6.19
N GLU A 244 21.85 8.98 7.31
CA GLU A 244 22.49 8.58 8.56
C GLU A 244 22.01 7.18 8.98
N PRO A 245 22.95 6.20 9.25
CA PRO A 245 22.57 4.84 9.64
C PRO A 245 21.74 4.80 10.94
N LEU A 246 20.94 3.73 11.09
CA LEU A 246 20.26 3.46 12.36
C LEU A 246 21.28 3.32 13.49
N GLY A 247 21.03 4.06 14.58
CA GLY A 247 21.98 4.09 15.72
C GLY A 247 23.05 5.17 15.64
N GLY A 248 23.01 6.04 14.60
CA GLY A 248 23.80 7.24 14.50
C GLY A 248 23.51 8.25 15.63
N GLN A 249 24.11 9.46 15.53
CA GLN A 249 24.00 10.48 16.57
C GLN A 249 22.56 10.95 16.83
N HIS A 250 21.68 10.85 15.84
CA HIS A 250 20.29 11.27 15.91
C HIS A 250 19.34 10.11 15.75
N ARG A 251 18.25 10.13 16.50
CA ARG A 251 17.17 9.16 16.34
C ARG A 251 16.31 9.56 15.15
N THR A 252 16.56 8.94 14.01
CA THR A 252 15.85 9.21 12.75
C THR A 252 14.74 8.17 12.52
N THR A 253 13.70 8.59 11.81
CA THR A 253 12.61 7.72 11.32
C THR A 253 12.71 7.61 9.82
N ARG A 254 12.40 6.43 9.29
CA ARG A 254 12.29 6.17 7.86
C ARG A 254 10.86 5.81 7.52
N ALA A 255 10.43 6.24 6.35
CA ALA A 255 9.20 5.81 5.72
C ALA A 255 9.44 5.61 4.23
N ILE A 256 8.80 4.61 3.64
CA ILE A 256 8.74 4.46 2.18
C ILE A 256 7.30 4.67 1.74
N VAL A 257 7.12 5.51 0.75
CA VAL A 257 5.79 5.86 0.23
C VAL A 257 5.82 5.88 -1.31
N PRO A 258 4.71 5.55 -1.96
CA PRO A 258 4.64 5.66 -3.41
C PRO A 258 4.48 7.13 -3.83
N LEU A 259 5.13 7.51 -4.93
CA LEU A 259 4.88 8.75 -5.64
C LEU A 259 4.83 8.44 -7.14
N LYS A 260 3.64 8.44 -7.73
CA LYS A 260 3.40 7.95 -9.09
C LYS A 260 3.98 6.54 -9.28
N GLU A 261 4.88 6.37 -10.26
CA GLU A 261 5.51 5.09 -10.58
C GLU A 261 6.81 4.83 -9.79
N SER A 262 7.17 5.73 -8.88
CA SER A 262 8.41 5.64 -8.11
C SER A 262 8.14 5.42 -6.62
N LEU A 263 9.16 4.91 -5.92
CA LEU A 263 9.20 4.80 -4.48
C LEU A 263 10.00 5.97 -3.91
N VAL A 264 9.48 6.59 -2.86
CA VAL A 264 10.16 7.67 -2.13
C VAL A 264 10.52 7.21 -0.73
N LEU A 265 11.79 7.31 -0.41
CA LEU A 265 12.30 7.21 0.96
C LEU A 265 12.20 8.58 1.63
N ILE A 266 11.60 8.62 2.81
CA ILE A 266 11.49 9.81 3.65
C ILE A 266 12.25 9.57 4.93
N VAL A 267 13.14 10.48 5.29
CA VAL A 267 13.94 10.43 6.52
C VAL A 267 13.76 11.72 7.30
N TYR A 268 13.51 11.60 8.60
CA TYR A 268 13.38 12.76 9.49
C TYR A 268 13.77 12.42 10.92
N ARG A 269 14.13 13.45 11.72
CA ARG A 269 14.48 13.29 13.12
C ARG A 269 13.24 13.25 14.01
N GLN A 270 13.17 12.27 14.92
CA GLN A 270 11.99 12.04 15.75
C GLN A 270 11.74 13.13 16.81
N ARG A 271 12.81 13.71 17.35
CA ARG A 271 12.75 14.58 18.55
C ARG A 271 12.78 16.08 18.26
N GLU A 272 12.72 16.46 17.00
CA GLU A 272 12.62 17.88 16.64
C GLU A 272 11.16 18.31 16.61
N ASP A 273 10.82 19.44 17.23
CA ASP A 273 9.47 19.99 17.23
C ASP A 273 9.09 20.50 15.84
N ASP A 274 10.06 21.11 15.13
CA ASP A 274 9.93 21.56 13.75
C ASP A 274 10.69 20.62 12.83
N LYS A 275 9.99 19.58 12.35
CA LYS A 275 10.61 18.52 11.55
C LYS A 275 10.93 18.97 10.14
N VAL A 276 12.12 18.57 9.69
CA VAL A 276 12.52 18.60 8.28
C VAL A 276 12.47 17.17 7.75
N PHE A 277 11.82 17.00 6.60
CA PHE A 277 11.67 15.72 5.93
C PHE A 277 12.53 15.71 4.68
N ASP A 278 13.62 14.96 4.73
CA ASP A 278 14.46 14.68 3.57
C ASP A 278 13.86 13.53 2.77
N MET A 279 13.83 13.68 1.45
CA MET A 279 13.17 12.76 0.54
C MET A 279 14.10 12.37 -0.62
N TRP A 280 14.19 11.07 -0.88
CA TRP A 280 14.90 10.50 -2.03
C TRP A 280 13.95 9.66 -2.86
N ILE A 281 14.07 9.76 -4.17
CA ILE A 281 13.32 8.96 -5.12
C ILE A 281 14.18 7.81 -5.61
N LEU A 282 13.63 6.60 -5.59
CA LEU A 282 14.26 5.43 -6.15
C LEU A 282 14.05 5.41 -7.66
N ASN A 283 15.15 5.47 -8.42
CA ASN A 283 15.13 5.46 -9.87
C ASN A 283 14.93 4.04 -10.42
N GLU A 284 15.58 3.04 -9.80
CA GLU A 284 15.54 1.66 -10.25
C GLU A 284 15.58 0.71 -9.05
N VAL A 285 14.73 -0.33 -9.09
CA VAL A 285 14.66 -1.39 -8.06
C VAL A 285 15.63 -2.50 -8.46
N GLY A 286 16.41 -3.01 -7.50
CA GLY A 286 17.32 -4.15 -7.74
C GLY A 286 18.60 -3.83 -8.49
N GLY A 287 18.84 -2.57 -8.81
CA GLY A 287 20.03 -2.11 -9.54
C GLY A 287 21.35 -2.13 -8.77
N GLY A 288 21.42 -2.83 -7.65
CA GLY A 288 22.65 -3.18 -6.94
C GLY A 288 23.27 -2.12 -6.07
N GLY A 289 23.00 -0.84 -6.13
CA GLY A 289 23.80 -0.10 -5.24
C GLY A 289 23.64 1.37 -5.00
N GLY A 290 23.30 1.71 -3.78
CA GLY A 290 23.66 2.98 -3.15
C GLY A 290 23.19 4.21 -3.93
N ASP A 291 24.09 5.14 -4.08
CA ASP A 291 23.78 6.47 -4.61
C ASP A 291 23.31 6.49 -6.07
N GLU A 292 23.68 5.50 -6.88
CA GLU A 292 23.26 5.43 -8.29
C GLU A 292 21.77 5.10 -8.44
N ALA A 293 21.23 4.34 -7.48
CA ALA A 293 19.82 3.95 -7.48
C ALA A 293 18.89 5.09 -7.03
N TRP A 294 19.41 6.09 -6.33
CA TRP A 294 18.64 7.15 -5.71
C TRP A 294 18.97 8.54 -6.25
N SER A 295 17.96 9.39 -6.27
CA SER A 295 18.13 10.84 -6.49
C SER A 295 17.48 11.61 -5.35
N LYS A 296 18.16 12.61 -4.81
CA LYS A 296 17.56 13.49 -3.81
C LYS A 296 16.41 14.26 -4.45
N LEU A 297 15.19 14.00 -3.98
CA LEU A 297 13.99 14.62 -4.53
C LEU A 297 13.85 16.04 -3.99
N MET A 298 13.87 16.19 -2.65
CA MET A 298 13.74 17.48 -1.96
C MET A 298 13.92 17.32 -0.45
N SER A 299 13.97 18.46 0.22
CA SER A 299 13.73 18.57 1.67
C SER A 299 12.55 19.52 1.88
N ILE A 300 11.58 19.11 2.71
CA ILE A 300 10.45 19.96 3.11
C ILE A 300 10.49 20.24 4.59
N GLY A 301 10.14 21.47 4.95
CA GLY A 301 10.16 21.95 6.33
C GLY A 301 11.22 23.04 6.56
N PRO A 302 11.40 23.47 7.82
CA PRO A 302 10.67 22.97 8.99
C PRO A 302 9.18 23.29 8.94
N ILE A 303 8.33 22.30 9.31
CA ILE A 303 6.87 22.48 9.35
C ILE A 303 6.41 22.37 10.81
N PRO A 304 6.00 23.48 11.42
CA PRO A 304 5.58 23.49 12.81
C PRO A 304 4.39 22.57 13.09
N GLY A 305 4.47 21.82 14.19
CA GLY A 305 3.37 21.00 14.68
C GLY A 305 3.07 19.74 13.85
N VAL A 306 3.91 19.39 12.89
CA VAL A 306 3.79 18.15 12.08
C VAL A 306 4.55 17.01 12.75
N GLU A 307 3.89 15.85 12.85
CA GLU A 307 4.47 14.64 13.45
C GLU A 307 5.16 13.76 12.41
N LYS A 308 4.49 13.53 11.27
CA LYS A 308 5.01 12.67 10.20
C LYS A 308 4.36 12.95 8.85
N VAL A 309 5.02 12.50 7.78
CA VAL A 309 4.44 12.40 6.44
C VAL A 309 3.67 11.08 6.35
N LEU A 310 2.45 11.12 5.81
CA LEU A 310 1.59 9.97 5.59
C LEU A 310 1.68 9.44 4.15
N GLY A 311 1.95 10.32 3.20
CA GLY A 311 2.04 9.98 1.77
C GLY A 311 1.96 11.22 0.90
N PHE A 312 1.90 10.98 -0.41
CA PHE A 312 1.66 12.02 -1.40
C PHE A 312 0.26 11.84 -1.96
N TRP A 313 -0.58 12.89 -1.93
CA TRP A 313 -1.84 12.85 -2.68
C TRP A 313 -1.59 12.98 -4.17
N ASN A 314 -0.71 13.88 -4.52
CA ASN A 314 -0.27 14.09 -5.91
C ASN A 314 1.17 14.63 -5.93
N THR A 315 1.64 15.02 -7.11
CA THR A 315 3.01 15.53 -7.26
C THR A 315 3.30 16.77 -6.42
N TYR A 316 2.29 17.57 -6.08
CA TYR A 316 2.48 18.86 -5.40
C TYR A 316 2.05 18.85 -3.93
N GLU A 317 1.28 17.86 -3.51
CA GLU A 317 0.66 17.84 -2.20
C GLU A 317 1.03 16.60 -1.40
N CYS A 318 1.52 16.85 -0.18
CA CYS A 318 1.85 15.82 0.80
C CYS A 318 0.76 15.76 1.87
N ILE A 319 0.38 14.55 2.23
CA ILE A 319 -0.53 14.28 3.35
C ILE A 319 0.32 14.09 4.59
N LEU A 320 0.06 14.89 5.62
CA LEU A 320 0.80 14.92 6.87
C LEU A 320 -0.13 14.58 8.04
N GLU A 321 0.45 14.10 9.14
CA GLU A 321 -0.21 14.01 10.45
C GLU A 321 0.35 15.08 11.38
N SER A 322 -0.51 15.88 11.97
CA SER A 322 -0.13 16.85 12.99
C SER A 322 0.12 16.18 14.36
N GLY A 323 0.78 16.87 15.27
CA GLY A 323 0.97 16.43 16.65
C GLY A 323 -0.34 16.22 17.43
N THR A 324 -1.46 16.77 16.96
CA THR A 324 -2.80 16.54 17.51
C THR A 324 -3.52 15.33 16.94
N GLY A 325 -2.96 14.68 15.90
CA GLY A 325 -3.59 13.57 15.20
C GLY A 325 -4.57 14.01 14.11
N GLU A 326 -4.48 15.26 13.64
CA GLU A 326 -5.23 15.78 12.51
C GLU A 326 -4.48 15.53 11.19
N MET A 327 -5.20 15.20 10.14
CA MET A 327 -4.65 15.16 8.79
C MET A 327 -4.53 16.58 8.22
N VAL A 328 -3.35 16.88 7.69
CA VAL A 328 -3.00 18.16 7.08
C VAL A 328 -2.51 17.93 5.67
N LEU A 329 -2.98 18.72 4.74
CA LEU A 329 -2.45 18.76 3.38
C LEU A 329 -1.40 19.87 3.28
N TYR A 330 -0.20 19.54 2.82
CA TYR A 330 0.89 20.49 2.59
C TYR A 330 1.17 20.62 1.11
N ASN A 331 1.01 21.83 0.58
CA ASN A 331 1.39 22.13 -0.79
C ASN A 331 2.87 22.54 -0.85
N ARG A 332 3.70 21.74 -1.52
CA ARG A 332 5.16 21.96 -1.57
C ARG A 332 5.58 23.15 -2.45
N VAL A 333 4.68 23.65 -3.30
CA VAL A 333 4.96 24.80 -4.18
C VAL A 333 4.66 26.11 -3.44
N THR A 334 3.46 26.22 -2.87
CA THR A 334 3.04 27.44 -2.09
C THR A 334 3.57 27.42 -0.67
N ARG A 335 4.03 26.26 -0.16
CA ARG A 335 4.44 26.01 1.23
C ARG A 335 3.33 26.25 2.26
N GLU A 336 2.09 26.17 1.82
CA GLU A 336 0.92 26.35 2.67
C GLU A 336 0.42 25.00 3.19
N THR A 337 -0.14 25.04 4.39
CA THR A 337 -0.82 23.90 5.01
C THR A 337 -2.33 24.14 5.04
N LYS A 338 -3.10 23.10 4.79
CA LYS A 338 -4.56 23.09 4.89
C LYS A 338 -5.01 21.94 5.77
N ASN A 339 -5.73 22.27 6.85
CA ASN A 339 -6.34 21.28 7.70
C ASN A 339 -7.51 20.59 6.99
N LEU A 340 -7.57 19.26 7.07
CA LEU A 340 -8.62 18.48 6.41
C LEU A 340 -9.82 18.18 7.31
N GLY A 341 -9.73 18.51 8.62
CA GLY A 341 -10.78 18.22 9.59
C GLY A 341 -10.96 16.71 9.89
N ILE A 342 -9.98 15.90 9.52
CA ILE A 342 -9.99 14.46 9.73
C ILE A 342 -9.06 14.12 10.88
N TYR A 343 -9.61 13.57 11.95
CA TYR A 343 -8.89 13.27 13.18
C TYR A 343 -8.82 11.79 13.45
N GLY A 344 -7.70 11.35 13.99
CA GLY A 344 -7.49 10.03 14.53
C GLY A 344 -6.63 10.05 15.78
N LYS A 345 -6.52 8.92 16.47
CA LYS A 345 -5.57 8.78 17.56
C LYS A 345 -4.16 9.02 17.03
N ARG A 346 -3.40 9.90 17.69
CA ARG A 346 -2.01 10.26 17.32
C ARG A 346 -1.17 9.04 16.97
N SER A 347 -0.42 9.13 15.91
CA SER A 347 0.44 8.07 15.34
C SER A 347 -0.31 6.80 14.89
N LYS A 348 -1.64 6.88 14.74
CA LYS A 348 -2.49 5.77 14.27
C LYS A 348 -3.27 6.10 13.00
N LEU A 349 -2.93 7.21 12.37
CA LEU A 349 -3.38 7.52 11.02
C LEU A 349 -2.53 6.78 10.00
N GLU A 350 -3.17 6.16 9.04
CA GLU A 350 -2.58 5.47 7.89
C GLU A 350 -3.34 5.91 6.66
N VAL A 351 -2.64 6.12 5.55
CA VAL A 351 -3.26 6.46 4.28
C VAL A 351 -2.71 5.58 3.17
N ILE A 352 -3.56 5.28 2.21
CA ILE A 352 -3.20 4.66 0.94
C ILE A 352 -3.82 5.52 -0.15
N VAL A 353 -2.99 6.01 -1.07
CA VAL A 353 -3.46 6.69 -2.27
C VAL A 353 -3.68 5.63 -3.35
N MET A 354 -4.88 5.59 -3.91
CA MET A 354 -5.27 4.55 -4.85
C MET A 354 -6.23 5.07 -5.92
N THR A 355 -6.26 4.39 -7.04
CA THR A 355 -7.29 4.59 -8.07
C THR A 355 -8.43 3.59 -7.86
N GLU A 356 -9.67 4.07 -7.83
CA GLU A 356 -10.84 3.18 -7.76
C GLU A 356 -10.93 2.29 -9.01
N SER A 357 -11.30 1.03 -8.85
CA SER A 357 -11.36 0.07 -9.96
C SER A 357 -12.59 -0.82 -9.91
N LEU A 358 -12.84 -1.50 -11.03
CA LEU A 358 -13.88 -2.53 -11.18
C LEU A 358 -13.34 -3.95 -10.94
N PHE A 359 -12.09 -4.09 -10.48
CA PHE A 359 -11.49 -5.40 -10.24
C PHE A 359 -12.30 -6.19 -9.22
N SER A 360 -12.86 -7.35 -9.65
CA SER A 360 -13.45 -8.35 -8.77
C SER A 360 -12.41 -9.41 -8.40
N MET A 361 -12.55 -9.98 -7.22
CA MET A 361 -11.71 -11.06 -6.72
C MET A 361 -12.43 -12.43 -6.83
N ASP A 362 -13.62 -12.45 -7.44
CA ASP A 362 -14.46 -13.64 -7.67
C ASP A 362 -13.99 -14.42 -8.90
#